data_9d75f7000e3ba39c810e2fb2bc7628bc
#
_entry.id   9d75f7000e3ba39c810e2fb2bc7628bc
#
_cell.length_a   1.000
_cell.length_b   1.000
_cell.length_c   1.000
_cell.angle_alpha   90.00
_cell.angle_beta   90.00
_cell.angle_gamma   90.00
#
_symmetry.space_group_name_H-M   'P 1'
#
loop_
_entity.id
_entity.type
_entity.pdbx_description
1 polymer ?
#
loop_
_entity_poly.entity_id
_entity_poly.type
_entity_poly.pdbx_seq_one_letter_code
_entity_poly.pdbx_strand_id
1 'polypeptide(L)'
;DEYGNDFIRACQWIHDNLPHARISGGVSNVSFSFRGNNPAREAIHTVFLYHAIKAGLTMGIVNAGMMGVYDEVPLELRNRIEDVVLNRKPVFPDDLPADAPERELTATERLIEIAQTLKDDGGKKEADQAWRKGSVQERITHAMVHGITQYIVEDTEEIRQEIAARGGRPIEVIEGPLMAGMNVVGDLFGEGKMFLPQVVKSARVMKQAVAHLLPFIEAEKAALAAAGGDVRSRGKIVIATVKGDVHDIGKNIVSVVLECNNFEVVNMGVMVPCAQILEKARETGADLIGLSGLITPSLEEMAFVAGEMERDEYFRSRKIPLLIGGATTSRVHTAVKIAPNYSGPVVYVPDASRSVPVAQALVSEEQREGFLADLHSEYDRVRNLHGKKKGPNFIPLADARAN
;
A
#
# COMPACT_ATOMS: atom_id res chain seq x y z
N ASP A 1 12.88 -0.91 7.95
CA ASP A 1 12.84 -1.98 6.98
C ASP A 1 14.15 -2.72 6.88
N GLU A 2 14.29 -3.81 7.65
CA GLU A 2 15.56 -4.54 7.80
C GLU A 2 15.77 -5.66 6.79
N TYR A 3 14.79 -5.97 5.92
CA TYR A 3 14.81 -7.17 5.08
C TYR A 3 16.06 -7.34 4.20
N GLY A 4 16.56 -6.25 3.62
CA GLY A 4 17.81 -6.28 2.84
C GLY A 4 19.00 -6.63 3.73
N ASN A 5 19.08 -6.02 4.88
CA ASN A 5 20.10 -6.28 5.90
C ASN A 5 19.98 -7.69 6.49
N ASP A 6 18.76 -8.14 6.79
CA ASP A 6 18.50 -9.49 7.32
C ASP A 6 18.88 -10.57 6.32
N PHE A 7 18.63 -10.34 5.01
CA PHE A 7 19.10 -11.26 3.97
C PHE A 7 20.63 -11.36 3.96
N ILE A 8 21.34 -10.23 4.05
CA ILE A 8 22.81 -10.18 4.08
C ILE A 8 23.32 -10.90 5.34
N ARG A 9 22.73 -10.62 6.50
CA ARG A 9 23.07 -11.32 7.77
C ARG A 9 22.78 -12.82 7.72
N ALA A 10 21.68 -13.23 7.08
CA ALA A 10 21.36 -14.63 6.86
C ALA A 10 22.40 -15.32 5.96
N CYS A 11 22.87 -14.65 4.90
CA CYS A 11 23.96 -15.15 4.07
C CYS A 11 25.21 -15.39 4.90
N GLN A 12 25.62 -14.43 5.72
CA GLN A 12 26.78 -14.55 6.60
C GLN A 12 26.62 -15.71 7.58
N TRP A 13 25.46 -15.80 8.24
CA TRP A 13 25.18 -16.85 9.20
C TRP A 13 25.24 -18.25 8.58
N ILE A 14 24.64 -18.44 7.39
CA ILE A 14 24.65 -19.71 6.65
C ILE A 14 26.09 -20.05 6.25
N HIS A 15 26.84 -19.09 5.73
CA HIS A 15 28.25 -19.27 5.34
C HIS A 15 29.09 -19.77 6.52
N ASP A 16 28.91 -19.17 7.70
CA ASP A 16 29.75 -19.44 8.87
C ASP A 16 29.36 -20.73 9.63
N ASN A 17 28.06 -21.08 9.58
CA ASN A 17 27.52 -22.17 10.41
C ASN A 17 27.14 -23.44 9.65
N LEU A 18 26.99 -23.37 8.33
CA LEU A 18 26.57 -24.51 7.48
C LEU A 18 27.62 -24.77 6.40
N PRO A 19 28.73 -25.45 6.72
CA PRO A 19 29.77 -25.74 5.76
C PRO A 19 29.22 -26.50 4.56
N HIS A 20 29.65 -26.12 3.35
CA HIS A 20 29.22 -26.65 2.05
C HIS A 20 27.80 -26.24 1.59
N ALA A 21 27.00 -25.55 2.39
CA ALA A 21 25.75 -24.96 1.92
C ALA A 21 26.04 -23.86 0.86
N ARG A 22 25.26 -23.85 -0.21
CA ARG A 22 25.30 -22.81 -1.22
C ARG A 22 24.07 -21.92 -1.05
N ILE A 23 24.24 -20.61 -1.27
CA ILE A 23 23.19 -19.62 -1.07
C ILE A 23 22.79 -19.06 -2.43
N SER A 24 21.51 -19.14 -2.77
CA SER A 24 20.95 -18.54 -3.97
C SER A 24 19.91 -17.48 -3.60
N GLY A 25 20.00 -16.32 -4.25
CA GLY A 25 19.08 -15.21 -4.00
C GLY A 25 18.53 -14.59 -5.27
N GLY A 26 17.25 -14.22 -5.24
CA GLY A 26 16.58 -13.44 -6.28
C GLY A 26 16.83 -11.94 -6.09
N VAL A 27 17.79 -11.37 -6.82
CA VAL A 27 18.25 -9.99 -6.63
C VAL A 27 17.25 -8.95 -7.13
N SER A 28 16.50 -9.25 -8.20
CA SER A 28 15.59 -8.26 -8.79
C SER A 28 14.52 -7.74 -7.83
N ASN A 29 14.16 -8.50 -6.80
CA ASN A 29 13.17 -8.12 -5.81
C ASN A 29 13.58 -6.90 -4.98
N VAL A 30 14.88 -6.72 -4.69
CA VAL A 30 15.38 -5.58 -3.90
C VAL A 30 15.10 -4.22 -4.56
N SER A 31 14.92 -4.20 -5.88
CA SER A 31 14.66 -2.98 -6.66
C SER A 31 13.26 -2.95 -7.29
N PHE A 32 12.35 -3.83 -6.87
CA PHE A 32 11.03 -3.96 -7.49
C PHE A 32 10.24 -2.64 -7.49
N SER A 33 10.36 -1.86 -6.42
CA SER A 33 9.73 -0.54 -6.28
C SER A 33 10.21 0.49 -7.31
N PHE A 34 11.33 0.24 -7.96
CA PHE A 34 11.93 1.12 -8.98
C PHE A 34 11.71 0.62 -10.41
N ARG A 35 10.70 -0.22 -10.67
CA ARG A 35 10.34 -0.65 -12.03
C ARG A 35 10.15 0.56 -12.94
N GLY A 36 10.72 0.47 -14.15
CA GLY A 36 10.71 1.57 -15.12
C GLY A 36 11.86 2.58 -14.98
N ASN A 37 12.70 2.47 -13.94
CA ASN A 37 13.93 3.24 -13.77
C ASN A 37 15.14 2.29 -13.77
N ASN A 38 15.61 1.91 -14.96
CA ASN A 38 16.69 0.93 -15.09
C ASN A 38 18.01 1.41 -14.48
N PRO A 39 18.46 2.69 -14.61
CA PRO A 39 19.68 3.15 -13.97
C PRO A 39 19.63 3.02 -12.44
N ALA A 40 18.54 3.40 -11.80
CA ALA A 40 18.39 3.23 -10.35
C ALA A 40 18.39 1.75 -9.95
N ARG A 41 17.71 0.89 -10.71
CA ARG A 41 17.67 -0.55 -10.46
C ARG A 41 19.03 -1.21 -10.59
N GLU A 42 19.80 -0.84 -11.61
CA GLU A 42 21.16 -1.33 -11.83
C GLU A 42 22.08 -0.95 -10.64
N ALA A 43 22.02 0.30 -10.19
CA ALA A 43 22.78 0.74 -9.04
C ALA A 43 22.39 0.00 -7.75
N ILE A 44 21.08 -0.20 -7.51
CA ILE A 44 20.57 -0.96 -6.35
C ILE A 44 21.04 -2.42 -6.40
N HIS A 45 20.96 -3.08 -7.54
CA HIS A 45 21.44 -4.46 -7.71
C HIS A 45 22.94 -4.56 -7.44
N THR A 46 23.69 -3.61 -7.98
CA THR A 46 25.15 -3.58 -7.83
C THR A 46 25.57 -3.45 -6.36
N VAL A 47 24.98 -2.49 -5.65
CA VAL A 47 25.30 -2.25 -4.23
C VAL A 47 24.84 -3.41 -3.35
N PHE A 48 23.61 -3.94 -3.56
CA PHE A 48 23.11 -5.08 -2.81
C PHE A 48 23.98 -6.32 -3.00
N LEU A 49 24.33 -6.66 -4.25
CA LEU A 49 25.18 -7.80 -4.56
C LEU A 49 26.57 -7.68 -3.95
N TYR A 50 27.17 -6.49 -3.96
CA TYR A 50 28.46 -6.27 -3.34
C TYR A 50 28.46 -6.69 -1.86
N HIS A 51 27.47 -6.28 -1.09
CA HIS A 51 27.35 -6.64 0.31
C HIS A 51 26.94 -8.10 0.51
N ALA A 52 26.01 -8.62 -0.28
CA ALA A 52 25.53 -9.99 -0.16
C ALA A 52 26.61 -11.02 -0.53
N ILE A 53 27.41 -10.77 -1.57
CA ILE A 53 28.54 -11.63 -1.97
C ILE A 53 29.61 -11.64 -0.89
N LYS A 54 29.96 -10.48 -0.31
CA LYS A 54 30.90 -10.41 0.82
C LYS A 54 30.42 -11.19 2.04
N ALA A 55 29.10 -11.27 2.23
CA ALA A 55 28.47 -12.05 3.29
C ALA A 55 28.28 -13.54 2.95
N GLY A 56 28.74 -14.02 1.81
CA GLY A 56 28.72 -15.45 1.45
C GLY A 56 27.64 -15.86 0.43
N LEU A 57 26.93 -14.94 -0.20
CA LEU A 57 26.03 -15.26 -1.32
C LEU A 57 26.84 -15.90 -2.47
N THR A 58 26.45 -17.09 -2.92
CA THR A 58 27.21 -17.84 -3.93
C THR A 58 26.56 -17.82 -5.32
N MET A 59 25.26 -17.57 -5.39
CA MET A 59 24.49 -17.52 -6.64
C MET A 59 23.46 -16.41 -6.58
N GLY A 60 23.36 -15.62 -7.64
CA GLY A 60 22.34 -14.57 -7.77
C GLY A 60 21.49 -14.81 -9.02
N ILE A 61 20.16 -14.76 -8.87
CA ILE A 61 19.23 -14.71 -10.01
C ILE A 61 19.07 -13.23 -10.38
N VAL A 62 19.76 -12.82 -11.45
CA VAL A 62 19.87 -11.43 -11.89
C VAL A 62 19.69 -11.29 -13.40
N ASN A 63 19.34 -10.10 -13.86
CA ASN A 63 19.56 -9.72 -15.26
C ASN A 63 21.03 -9.30 -15.42
N ALA A 64 21.82 -10.12 -16.08
CA ALA A 64 23.26 -9.89 -16.26
C ALA A 64 23.56 -8.55 -16.97
N GLY A 65 22.66 -8.07 -17.83
CA GLY A 65 22.79 -6.78 -18.51
C GLY A 65 22.45 -5.56 -17.63
N MET A 66 22.08 -5.77 -16.37
CA MET A 66 21.73 -4.73 -15.40
C MET A 66 22.61 -4.84 -14.14
N MET A 67 23.92 -5.03 -14.33
CA MET A 67 24.90 -5.12 -13.27
C MET A 67 26.06 -4.19 -13.59
N GLY A 68 26.29 -3.23 -12.70
CA GLY A 68 27.41 -2.31 -12.76
C GLY A 68 28.57 -2.72 -11.86
N VAL A 69 29.57 -1.86 -11.79
CA VAL A 69 30.71 -1.99 -10.88
C VAL A 69 30.44 -1.11 -9.66
N TYR A 70 30.58 -1.68 -8.45
CA TYR A 70 30.25 -0.98 -7.19
C TYR A 70 30.97 0.37 -7.04
N ASP A 71 32.27 0.42 -7.41
CA ASP A 71 33.06 1.65 -7.28
C ASP A 71 32.71 2.72 -8.34
N GLU A 72 32.04 2.33 -9.42
CA GLU A 72 31.57 3.24 -10.47
C GLU A 72 30.20 3.86 -10.15
N VAL A 73 29.48 3.30 -9.16
CA VAL A 73 28.22 3.92 -8.69
C VAL A 73 28.55 5.27 -8.04
N PRO A 74 27.93 6.38 -8.48
CA PRO A 74 28.17 7.69 -7.90
C PRO A 74 28.02 7.66 -6.38
N LEU A 75 28.98 8.27 -5.66
CA LEU A 75 29.11 8.15 -4.20
C LEU A 75 27.81 8.51 -3.45
N GLU A 76 27.17 9.58 -3.87
CA GLU A 76 25.91 10.01 -3.25
C GLU A 76 24.80 8.98 -3.45
N LEU A 77 24.62 8.47 -4.66
CA LEU A 77 23.63 7.43 -4.97
C LEU A 77 23.95 6.16 -4.19
N ARG A 78 25.22 5.75 -4.16
CA ARG A 78 25.69 4.57 -3.43
C ARG A 78 25.36 4.67 -1.93
N ASN A 79 25.66 5.80 -1.30
CA ASN A 79 25.37 6.03 0.12
C ASN A 79 23.86 5.95 0.41
N ARG A 80 23.02 6.55 -0.44
CA ARG A 80 21.57 6.49 -0.26
C ARG A 80 21.00 5.07 -0.46
N ILE A 81 21.58 4.29 -1.36
CA ILE A 81 21.22 2.88 -1.53
C ILE A 81 21.66 2.08 -0.30
N GLU A 82 22.86 2.28 0.20
CA GLU A 82 23.35 1.59 1.39
C GLU A 82 22.55 1.93 2.64
N ASP A 83 22.10 3.17 2.79
CA ASP A 83 21.23 3.57 3.90
C ASP A 83 19.94 2.74 3.92
N VAL A 84 19.38 2.43 2.76
CA VAL A 84 18.18 1.58 2.64
C VAL A 84 18.52 0.10 2.80
N VAL A 85 19.51 -0.40 2.06
CA VAL A 85 19.83 -1.84 2.01
C VAL A 85 20.37 -2.35 3.34
N LEU A 86 21.18 -1.53 4.04
CA LEU A 86 21.80 -1.86 5.32
C LEU A 86 21.03 -1.32 6.52
N ASN A 87 19.88 -0.70 6.29
CA ASN A 87 19.04 -0.04 7.31
C ASN A 87 19.86 0.91 8.21
N ARG A 88 20.70 1.75 7.59
CA ARG A 88 21.52 2.73 8.31
C ARG A 88 20.73 4.02 8.53
N LYS A 89 21.06 4.73 9.59
CA LYS A 89 20.56 6.10 9.75
C LYS A 89 21.18 6.98 8.65
N PRO A 90 20.37 7.80 7.95
CA PRO A 90 20.89 8.69 6.93
C PRO A 90 22.00 9.59 7.47
N VAL A 91 23.09 9.67 6.75
CA VAL A 91 24.17 10.62 7.00
C VAL A 91 23.90 11.85 6.14
N PHE A 92 23.90 13.01 6.77
CA PHE A 92 23.69 14.29 6.09
C PHE A 92 25.02 15.04 5.99
N PRO A 93 25.21 15.85 4.92
CA PRO A 93 26.36 16.75 4.84
C PRO A 93 26.44 17.68 6.06
N ASP A 94 27.68 17.99 6.50
CA ASP A 94 27.89 18.83 7.69
C ASP A 94 27.38 20.27 7.50
N ASP A 95 27.32 20.75 6.27
CA ASP A 95 26.81 22.05 5.87
C ASP A 95 25.29 22.13 5.71
N LEU A 96 24.58 21.00 5.83
CA LEU A 96 23.13 20.99 5.75
C LEU A 96 22.52 21.58 7.03
N PRO A 97 21.68 22.66 6.96
CA PRO A 97 21.03 23.25 8.11
C PRO A 97 20.30 22.24 9.00
N ALA A 98 20.27 22.49 10.31
CA ALA A 98 19.62 21.56 11.26
C ALA A 98 18.10 21.45 11.06
N ASP A 99 17.49 22.48 10.51
CA ASP A 99 16.06 22.62 10.19
C ASP A 99 15.74 22.32 8.71
N ALA A 100 16.71 21.85 7.95
CA ALA A 100 16.50 21.52 6.54
C ALA A 100 15.44 20.40 6.39
N PRO A 101 14.45 20.57 5.49
CA PRO A 101 13.39 19.56 5.26
C PRO A 101 13.94 18.19 4.88
N GLU A 102 15.13 18.13 4.26
CA GLU A 102 15.79 16.89 3.89
C GLU A 102 16.16 16.02 5.09
N ARG A 103 16.30 16.62 6.29
CA ARG A 103 16.58 15.86 7.53
C ARG A 103 15.39 15.09 8.06
N GLU A 104 14.19 15.44 7.63
CA GLU A 104 12.95 14.72 7.98
C GLU A 104 12.70 13.51 7.06
N LEU A 105 13.46 13.43 5.95
CA LEU A 105 13.29 12.35 4.98
C LEU A 105 13.87 11.04 5.50
N THR A 106 13.12 9.98 5.36
CA THR A 106 13.60 8.60 5.57
C THR A 106 14.64 8.22 4.52
N ALA A 107 15.46 7.19 4.79
CA ALA A 107 16.41 6.65 3.84
C ALA A 107 15.74 6.29 2.50
N THR A 108 14.54 5.70 2.55
CA THR A 108 13.77 5.34 1.35
C THR A 108 13.34 6.56 0.54
N GLU A 109 12.84 7.61 1.20
CA GLU A 109 12.43 8.85 0.52
C GLU A 109 13.61 9.53 -0.16
N ARG A 110 14.75 9.59 0.51
CA ARG A 110 16.01 10.13 -0.05
C ARG A 110 16.48 9.35 -1.28
N LEU A 111 16.37 8.01 -1.24
CA LEU A 111 16.70 7.19 -2.40
C LEU A 111 15.71 7.41 -3.56
N ILE A 112 14.44 7.57 -3.28
CA ILE A 112 13.42 7.87 -4.30
C ILE A 112 13.71 9.21 -4.98
N GLU A 113 14.12 10.23 -4.23
CA GLU A 113 14.45 11.55 -4.78
C GLU A 113 15.62 11.48 -5.77
N ILE A 114 16.75 10.89 -5.37
CA ILE A 114 17.91 10.81 -6.27
C ILE A 114 17.63 9.89 -7.47
N ALA A 115 16.86 8.81 -7.28
CA ALA A 115 16.52 7.92 -8.37
C ALA A 115 15.71 8.62 -9.49
N GLN A 116 14.98 9.67 -9.16
CA GLN A 116 14.25 10.44 -10.19
C GLN A 116 15.17 11.30 -11.04
N THR A 117 16.26 11.81 -10.48
CA THR A 117 17.24 12.57 -11.27
C THR A 117 17.96 11.70 -12.30
N LEU A 118 18.09 10.39 -12.03
CA LEU A 118 18.70 9.42 -12.95
C LEU A 118 17.81 9.08 -14.16
N LYS A 119 16.52 9.36 -14.09
CA LYS A 119 15.57 9.11 -15.18
C LYS A 119 15.53 10.24 -16.19
N ASP A 120 15.99 11.43 -15.79
CA ASP A 120 15.97 12.66 -16.58
C ASP A 120 17.35 12.94 -17.22
N ASP A 121 17.79 12.11 -18.16
CA ASP A 121 18.87 12.44 -19.11
C ASP A 121 18.39 13.41 -20.19
N GLY A 122 17.56 14.36 -19.83
CA GLY A 122 16.97 15.35 -20.70
C GLY A 122 16.59 16.64 -19.97
N GLY A 123 17.59 17.47 -19.68
CA GLY A 123 17.42 18.89 -19.39
C GLY A 123 16.49 19.20 -18.20
N LYS A 124 16.98 20.02 -17.26
CA LYS A 124 16.13 20.76 -16.32
C LYS A 124 15.05 21.48 -17.14
N LYS A 125 13.87 20.89 -17.29
CA LYS A 125 12.66 21.63 -17.62
C LYS A 125 12.43 22.55 -16.43
N GLU A 126 12.54 23.87 -16.63
CA GLU A 126 11.88 24.82 -15.76
C GLU A 126 10.48 24.26 -15.50
N ALA A 127 10.14 24.08 -14.23
CA ALA A 127 8.87 23.50 -13.86
C ALA A 127 7.77 24.34 -14.53
N ASP A 128 7.14 23.78 -15.55
CA ASP A 128 6.04 24.42 -16.24
C ASP A 128 4.92 24.66 -15.23
N GLN A 129 4.77 25.90 -14.77
CA GLN A 129 3.73 26.28 -13.80
C GLN A 129 2.38 26.54 -14.48
N ALA A 130 2.21 26.17 -15.75
CA ALA A 130 0.95 26.35 -16.46
C ALA A 130 -0.23 25.66 -15.73
N TRP A 131 0.02 24.53 -15.06
CA TRP A 131 -0.97 23.83 -14.25
C TRP A 131 -1.52 24.65 -13.07
N ARG A 132 -0.78 25.65 -12.57
CA ARG A 132 -1.27 26.54 -11.50
C ARG A 132 -2.43 27.44 -11.93
N LYS A 133 -2.67 27.58 -13.24
CA LYS A 133 -3.78 28.37 -13.81
C LYS A 133 -5.11 27.59 -13.82
N GLY A 134 -5.08 26.29 -13.56
CA GLY A 134 -6.28 25.46 -13.46
C GLY A 134 -7.10 25.74 -12.21
N SER A 135 -8.28 25.14 -12.14
CA SER A 135 -9.11 25.14 -10.94
C SER A 135 -8.37 24.50 -9.75
N VAL A 136 -8.78 24.83 -8.53
CA VAL A 136 -8.16 24.26 -7.33
C VAL A 136 -8.23 22.73 -7.32
N GLN A 137 -9.31 22.14 -7.82
CA GLN A 137 -9.47 20.70 -8.01
C GLN A 137 -8.41 20.11 -8.96
N GLU A 138 -8.20 20.74 -10.11
CA GLU A 138 -7.19 20.31 -11.08
C GLU A 138 -5.78 20.45 -10.54
N ARG A 139 -5.51 21.52 -9.77
CA ARG A 139 -4.22 21.75 -9.11
C ARG A 139 -3.92 20.66 -8.06
N ILE A 140 -4.89 20.32 -7.23
CA ILE A 140 -4.78 19.23 -6.22
C ILE A 140 -4.50 17.89 -6.93
N THR A 141 -5.28 17.56 -7.97
CA THR A 141 -5.10 16.34 -8.75
C THR A 141 -3.71 16.29 -9.39
N HIS A 142 -3.27 17.38 -10.01
CA HIS A 142 -1.93 17.50 -10.60
C HIS A 142 -0.83 17.32 -9.55
N ALA A 143 -0.96 17.99 -8.40
CA ALA A 143 -0.02 17.88 -7.30
C ALA A 143 0.10 16.43 -6.80
N MET A 144 -1.00 15.71 -6.68
CA MET A 144 -1.01 14.29 -6.29
C MET A 144 -0.35 13.41 -7.34
N VAL A 145 -0.72 13.54 -8.63
CA VAL A 145 -0.15 12.73 -9.71
C VAL A 145 1.36 12.92 -9.83
N HIS A 146 1.84 14.15 -9.67
CA HIS A 146 3.26 14.48 -9.82
C HIS A 146 4.05 14.48 -8.48
N GLY A 147 3.38 14.26 -7.34
CA GLY A 147 4.01 14.23 -6.02
C GLY A 147 4.53 15.59 -5.55
N ILE A 148 3.86 16.70 -5.94
CA ILE A 148 4.26 18.07 -5.64
C ILE A 148 3.65 18.48 -4.29
N THR A 149 4.49 18.71 -3.28
CA THR A 149 4.07 19.10 -1.93
C THR A 149 4.02 20.61 -1.70
N GLN A 150 4.72 21.38 -2.54
CA GLN A 150 4.98 22.81 -2.34
C GLN A 150 3.71 23.66 -2.16
N TYR A 151 2.62 23.32 -2.89
CA TYR A 151 1.40 24.14 -2.92
C TYR A 151 0.19 23.47 -2.29
N ILE A 152 0.34 22.23 -1.84
CA ILE A 152 -0.83 21.42 -1.46
C ILE A 152 -1.58 21.97 -0.27
N VAL A 153 -0.88 22.58 0.70
CA VAL A 153 -1.52 23.19 1.89
C VAL A 153 -2.35 24.39 1.49
N GLU A 154 -1.82 25.26 0.63
CA GLU A 154 -2.53 26.44 0.11
C GLU A 154 -3.76 26.03 -0.70
N ASP A 155 -3.61 25.09 -1.63
CA ASP A 155 -4.71 24.60 -2.47
C ASP A 155 -5.78 23.87 -1.63
N THR A 156 -5.36 23.13 -0.60
CA THR A 156 -6.28 22.48 0.35
C THR A 156 -7.07 23.51 1.18
N GLU A 157 -6.42 24.60 1.60
CA GLU A 157 -7.11 25.67 2.32
C GLU A 157 -8.09 26.42 1.43
N GLU A 158 -7.70 26.73 0.20
CA GLU A 158 -8.57 27.38 -0.79
C GLU A 158 -9.86 26.57 -0.99
N ILE A 159 -9.76 25.29 -1.28
CA ILE A 159 -10.94 24.45 -1.51
C ILE A 159 -11.75 24.21 -0.23
N ARG A 160 -11.10 24.17 0.95
CA ARG A 160 -11.80 24.12 2.24
C ARG A 160 -12.68 25.35 2.44
N GLN A 161 -12.16 26.54 2.10
CA GLN A 161 -12.94 27.80 2.20
C GLN A 161 -14.09 27.83 1.19
N GLU A 162 -13.88 27.36 -0.05
CA GLU A 162 -14.95 27.24 -1.06
C GLU A 162 -16.08 26.31 -0.58
N ILE A 163 -15.71 25.18 0.04
CA ILE A 163 -16.67 24.22 0.59
C ILE A 163 -17.42 24.85 1.78
N ALA A 164 -16.70 25.50 2.70
CA ALA A 164 -17.30 26.18 3.84
C ALA A 164 -18.25 27.30 3.43
N ALA A 165 -17.94 28.08 2.38
CA ALA A 165 -18.79 29.15 1.85
C ALA A 165 -20.16 28.65 1.37
N ARG A 166 -20.27 27.39 0.94
CA ARG A 166 -21.54 26.74 0.57
C ARG A 166 -22.20 25.94 1.71
N GLY A 167 -21.68 26.09 2.96
CA GLY A 167 -22.18 25.38 4.14
C GLY A 167 -21.69 23.92 4.26
N GLY A 168 -20.70 23.53 3.47
CA GLY A 168 -20.10 22.21 3.55
C GLY A 168 -19.08 22.07 4.68
N ARG A 169 -18.67 20.84 4.95
CA ARG A 169 -17.84 20.45 6.08
C ARG A 169 -16.37 20.24 5.66
N PRO A 170 -15.39 20.44 6.57
CA PRO A 170 -13.98 20.21 6.28
C PRO A 170 -13.67 18.79 5.74
N ILE A 171 -14.40 17.77 6.20
CA ILE A 171 -14.25 16.39 5.76
C ILE A 171 -14.54 16.22 4.26
N GLU A 172 -15.42 17.04 3.68
CA GLU A 172 -15.77 16.97 2.25
C GLU A 172 -14.58 17.26 1.33
N VAL A 173 -13.56 17.98 1.82
CA VAL A 173 -12.29 18.17 1.08
C VAL A 173 -11.60 16.84 0.87
N ILE A 174 -11.62 15.97 1.87
CA ILE A 174 -11.02 14.63 1.78
C ILE A 174 -11.88 13.73 0.89
N GLU A 175 -13.18 13.64 1.17
CA GLU A 175 -14.14 12.76 0.48
C GLU A 175 -14.32 13.12 -1.02
N GLY A 176 -14.14 14.37 -1.38
CA GLY A 176 -14.26 14.87 -2.76
C GLY A 176 -12.90 15.08 -3.42
N PRO A 177 -12.35 16.31 -3.34
CA PRO A 177 -11.16 16.72 -4.09
C PRO A 177 -9.94 15.83 -3.91
N LEU A 178 -9.59 15.51 -2.67
CA LEU A 178 -8.40 14.72 -2.38
C LEU A 178 -8.56 13.26 -2.83
N MET A 179 -9.73 12.67 -2.60
CA MET A 179 -10.02 11.31 -3.07
C MET A 179 -10.11 11.22 -4.59
N ALA A 180 -10.67 12.23 -5.26
CA ALA A 180 -10.67 12.30 -6.72
C ALA A 180 -9.25 12.28 -7.30
N GLY A 181 -8.33 13.05 -6.71
CA GLY A 181 -6.91 13.01 -7.06
C GLY A 181 -6.26 11.65 -6.83
N MET A 182 -6.53 11.00 -5.71
CA MET A 182 -6.02 9.66 -5.41
C MET A 182 -6.59 8.58 -6.33
N ASN A 183 -7.84 8.72 -6.79
CA ASN A 183 -8.42 7.81 -7.77
C ASN A 183 -7.65 7.85 -9.09
N VAL A 184 -7.29 9.04 -9.58
CA VAL A 184 -6.44 9.19 -10.78
C VAL A 184 -5.07 8.52 -10.58
N VAL A 185 -4.46 8.67 -9.40
CA VAL A 185 -3.21 7.97 -9.04
C VAL A 185 -3.41 6.45 -9.07
N GLY A 186 -4.51 5.96 -8.51
CA GLY A 186 -4.86 4.53 -8.49
C GLY A 186 -5.06 3.96 -9.89
N ASP A 187 -5.78 4.67 -10.75
CA ASP A 187 -6.00 4.27 -12.15
C ASP A 187 -4.69 4.21 -12.93
N LEU A 188 -3.85 5.25 -12.82
CA LEU A 188 -2.53 5.29 -13.47
C LEU A 188 -1.61 4.16 -12.97
N PHE A 189 -1.67 3.84 -11.69
CA PHE A 189 -0.92 2.71 -11.12
C PHE A 189 -1.47 1.37 -11.64
N GLY A 190 -2.77 1.19 -11.64
CA GLY A 190 -3.44 -0.02 -12.16
C GLY A 190 -3.18 -0.27 -13.66
N GLU A 191 -3.08 0.80 -14.46
CA GLU A 191 -2.72 0.74 -15.88
C GLU A 191 -1.21 0.58 -16.14
N GLY A 192 -0.39 0.55 -15.10
CA GLY A 192 1.07 0.46 -15.22
C GLY A 192 1.75 1.72 -15.75
N LYS A 193 1.04 2.86 -15.77
CA LYS A 193 1.57 4.18 -16.18
C LYS A 193 2.25 4.91 -15.03
N MET A 194 1.96 4.52 -13.79
CA MET A 194 2.59 5.04 -12.59
C MET A 194 3.22 3.89 -11.80
N PHE A 195 4.33 4.14 -11.12
CA PHE A 195 5.06 3.12 -10.36
C PHE A 195 5.05 3.45 -8.87
N LEU A 196 5.35 2.43 -8.04
CA LEU A 196 5.25 2.52 -6.59
C LEU A 196 5.93 3.76 -5.96
N PRO A 197 7.16 4.18 -6.37
CA PRO A 197 7.77 5.40 -5.83
C PRO A 197 6.95 6.66 -6.07
N GLN A 198 6.25 6.74 -7.20
CA GLN A 198 5.37 7.86 -7.52
C GLN A 198 4.11 7.84 -6.64
N VAL A 199 3.55 6.65 -6.40
CA VAL A 199 2.40 6.48 -5.48
C VAL A 199 2.77 6.87 -4.05
N VAL A 200 3.99 6.55 -3.59
CA VAL A 200 4.50 6.98 -2.28
C VAL A 200 4.58 8.51 -2.19
N LYS A 201 5.02 9.19 -3.25
CA LYS A 201 5.00 10.66 -3.30
C LYS A 201 3.58 11.23 -3.28
N SER A 202 2.66 10.63 -4.03
CA SER A 202 1.24 11.00 -4.00
C SER A 202 0.64 10.85 -2.60
N ALA A 203 0.96 9.76 -1.90
CA ALA A 203 0.53 9.53 -0.53
C ALA A 203 1.10 10.58 0.45
N ARG A 204 2.33 11.07 0.22
CA ARG A 204 2.91 12.16 1.00
C ARG A 204 2.16 13.48 0.79
N VAL A 205 1.79 13.80 -0.46
CA VAL A 205 0.95 14.97 -0.78
C VAL A 205 -0.39 14.86 -0.05
N MET A 206 -1.05 13.70 -0.12
CA MET A 206 -2.29 13.43 0.60
C MET A 206 -2.13 13.62 2.11
N LYS A 207 -1.07 13.08 2.70
CA LYS A 207 -0.79 13.20 4.14
C LYS A 207 -0.64 14.66 4.59
N GLN A 208 0.03 15.51 3.81
CA GLN A 208 0.17 16.93 4.11
C GLN A 208 -1.18 17.67 4.04
N ALA A 209 -1.97 17.40 3.00
CA ALA A 209 -3.31 17.96 2.87
C ALA A 209 -4.21 17.60 4.06
N VAL A 210 -4.21 16.31 4.43
CA VAL A 210 -4.99 15.79 5.57
C VAL A 210 -4.50 16.40 6.89
N ALA A 211 -3.19 16.50 7.11
CA ALA A 211 -2.62 17.11 8.31
C ALA A 211 -3.08 18.57 8.49
N HIS A 212 -3.19 19.32 7.37
CA HIS A 212 -3.75 20.68 7.40
C HIS A 212 -5.23 20.71 7.80
N LEU A 213 -6.02 19.71 7.38
CA LEU A 213 -7.46 19.65 7.64
C LEU A 213 -7.81 19.15 9.05
N LEU A 214 -6.94 18.37 9.69
CA LEU A 214 -7.20 17.76 11.00
C LEU A 214 -7.67 18.74 12.06
N PRO A 215 -7.03 19.91 12.27
CA PRO A 215 -7.48 20.87 13.29
C PRO A 215 -8.92 21.37 13.06
N PHE A 216 -9.32 21.56 11.80
CA PHE A 216 -10.66 22.00 11.45
C PHE A 216 -11.70 20.90 11.67
N ILE A 217 -11.36 19.65 11.37
CA ILE A 217 -12.21 18.48 11.61
C ILE A 217 -12.38 18.25 13.11
N GLU A 218 -11.30 18.38 13.89
CA GLU A 218 -11.35 18.25 15.35
C GLU A 218 -12.18 19.37 16.01
N ALA A 219 -12.02 20.61 15.53
CA ALA A 219 -12.82 21.74 15.99
C ALA A 219 -14.31 21.54 15.68
N GLU A 220 -14.66 21.05 14.51
CA GLU A 220 -16.04 20.70 14.15
C GLU A 220 -16.60 19.59 15.05
N LYS A 221 -15.83 18.52 15.29
CA LYS A 221 -16.22 17.44 16.22
C LYS A 221 -16.48 17.95 17.62
N ALA A 222 -15.59 18.82 18.12
CA ALA A 222 -15.74 19.43 19.43
C ALA A 222 -17.00 20.31 19.51
N ALA A 223 -17.29 21.09 18.47
CA ALA A 223 -18.49 21.91 18.39
C ALA A 223 -19.77 21.07 18.33
N LEU A 224 -19.78 19.98 17.57
CA LEU A 224 -20.88 19.02 17.50
C LEU A 224 -21.10 18.32 18.85
N ALA A 225 -20.03 17.93 19.54
CA ALA A 225 -20.11 17.34 20.87
C ALA A 225 -20.71 18.33 21.89
N ALA A 226 -20.28 19.59 21.87
CA ALA A 226 -20.80 20.65 22.73
C ALA A 226 -22.29 20.95 22.47
N ALA A 227 -22.74 20.76 21.23
CA ALA A 227 -24.13 20.88 20.81
C ALA A 227 -25.00 19.64 21.12
N GLY A 228 -24.45 18.60 21.78
CA GLY A 228 -25.14 17.36 22.09
C GLY A 228 -25.28 16.41 20.90
N GLY A 229 -24.50 16.63 19.81
CA GLY A 229 -24.44 15.76 18.65
C GLY A 229 -23.66 14.47 18.92
N ASP A 230 -24.02 13.38 18.24
CA ASP A 230 -23.34 12.09 18.37
C ASP A 230 -21.97 12.14 17.66
N VAL A 231 -20.88 12.17 18.44
CA VAL A 231 -19.48 12.21 17.98
C VAL A 231 -18.90 10.80 17.85
N ARG A 232 -19.72 9.77 17.88
CA ARG A 232 -19.23 8.38 17.80
C ARG A 232 -18.49 8.14 16.51
N SER A 233 -17.41 7.37 16.62
CA SER A 233 -16.75 6.78 15.46
C SER A 233 -17.78 6.05 14.60
N ARG A 234 -17.67 6.16 13.27
CA ARG A 234 -18.54 5.44 12.33
C ARG A 234 -18.45 3.93 12.48
N GLY A 235 -17.33 3.45 12.99
CA GLY A 235 -17.04 2.04 13.24
C GLY A 235 -15.55 1.83 13.47
N LYS A 236 -15.23 0.67 14.00
CA LYS A 236 -13.85 0.26 14.30
C LYS A 236 -13.41 -0.86 13.36
N ILE A 237 -12.24 -0.70 12.75
CA ILE A 237 -11.64 -1.71 11.87
C ILE A 237 -10.26 -2.12 12.37
N VAL A 238 -10.02 -3.43 12.45
CA VAL A 238 -8.68 -4.01 12.59
C VAL A 238 -8.16 -4.31 11.20
N ILE A 239 -6.97 -3.81 10.85
CA ILE A 239 -6.37 -4.02 9.54
C ILE A 239 -4.96 -4.58 9.66
N ALA A 240 -4.63 -5.60 8.87
CA ALA A 240 -3.35 -6.27 8.90
C ALA A 240 -2.89 -6.73 7.51
N THR A 241 -1.57 -6.75 7.30
CA THR A 241 -0.99 -7.58 6.24
C THR A 241 -0.81 -8.98 6.78
N VAL A 242 -1.34 -9.97 6.06
CA VAL A 242 -1.40 -11.36 6.52
C VAL A 242 -0.02 -11.99 6.73
N LYS A 243 0.03 -13.09 7.48
CA LYS A 243 1.24 -13.83 7.76
C LYS A 243 2.03 -14.14 6.49
N GLY A 244 3.36 -13.97 6.57
CA GLY A 244 4.28 -14.24 5.47
C GLY A 244 4.38 -13.12 4.43
N ASP A 245 3.59 -12.05 4.56
CA ASP A 245 3.61 -10.91 3.65
C ASP A 245 4.08 -9.62 4.36
N VAL A 246 4.96 -8.87 3.70
CA VAL A 246 5.63 -7.68 4.26
C VAL A 246 5.19 -6.37 3.60
N HIS A 247 4.29 -6.45 2.61
CA HIS A 247 3.87 -5.30 1.83
C HIS A 247 2.77 -4.52 2.55
N ASP A 248 3.08 -3.32 3.01
CA ASP A 248 2.19 -2.51 3.84
C ASP A 248 1.76 -1.17 3.23
N ILE A 249 2.38 -0.71 2.16
CA ILE A 249 2.12 0.62 1.59
C ILE A 249 0.64 0.81 1.27
N GLY A 250 0.05 -0.12 0.53
CA GLY A 250 -1.38 -0.06 0.19
C GLY A 250 -2.29 -0.09 1.42
N LYS A 251 -1.97 -0.94 2.39
CA LYS A 251 -2.68 -1.04 3.66
C LYS A 251 -2.62 0.27 4.47
N ASN A 252 -1.43 0.88 4.54
CA ASN A 252 -1.25 2.13 5.27
C ASN A 252 -2.02 3.30 4.62
N ILE A 253 -2.09 3.34 3.29
CA ILE A 253 -2.94 4.31 2.58
C ILE A 253 -4.42 4.10 2.94
N VAL A 254 -4.89 2.85 2.92
CA VAL A 254 -6.27 2.52 3.33
C VAL A 254 -6.53 2.91 4.77
N SER A 255 -5.59 2.66 5.69
CA SER A 255 -5.70 3.07 7.10
C SER A 255 -5.91 4.57 7.23
N VAL A 256 -5.04 5.38 6.60
CA VAL A 256 -5.14 6.84 6.64
C VAL A 256 -6.48 7.33 6.07
N VAL A 257 -6.90 6.77 4.94
CA VAL A 257 -8.17 7.15 4.30
C VAL A 257 -9.37 6.83 5.18
N LEU A 258 -9.39 5.66 5.84
CA LEU A 258 -10.46 5.29 6.78
C LEU A 258 -10.45 6.19 8.04
N GLU A 259 -9.28 6.46 8.63
CA GLU A 259 -9.13 7.38 9.78
C GLU A 259 -9.66 8.78 9.45
N CYS A 260 -9.33 9.29 8.26
CA CYS A 260 -9.85 10.57 7.77
C CYS A 260 -11.37 10.59 7.61
N ASN A 261 -11.98 9.42 7.39
CA ASN A 261 -13.43 9.24 7.26
C ASN A 261 -14.10 8.83 8.57
N ASN A 262 -13.48 9.13 9.68
CA ASN A 262 -14.01 8.92 11.03
C ASN A 262 -14.18 7.46 11.45
N PHE A 263 -13.39 6.54 10.87
CA PHE A 263 -13.23 5.18 11.41
C PHE A 263 -12.10 5.15 12.44
N GLU A 264 -12.27 4.35 13.47
CA GLU A 264 -11.18 3.99 14.38
C GLU A 264 -10.40 2.83 13.76
N VAL A 265 -9.14 3.05 13.37
CA VAL A 265 -8.33 2.05 12.69
C VAL A 265 -7.27 1.49 13.64
N VAL A 266 -7.29 0.18 13.84
CA VAL A 266 -6.25 -0.56 14.56
C VAL A 266 -5.35 -1.24 13.53
N ASN A 267 -4.25 -0.57 13.15
CA ASN A 267 -3.29 -1.09 12.19
C ASN A 267 -2.26 -1.99 12.88
N MET A 268 -2.29 -3.28 12.58
CA MET A 268 -1.42 -4.30 13.21
C MET A 268 -0.06 -4.49 12.50
N GLY A 269 0.19 -3.77 11.41
CA GLY A 269 1.44 -3.92 10.66
C GLY A 269 1.44 -5.08 9.67
N VAL A 270 2.57 -5.77 9.55
CA VAL A 270 2.84 -6.80 8.54
C VAL A 270 3.09 -8.17 9.19
N MET A 271 3.03 -9.25 8.39
CA MET A 271 3.30 -10.62 8.81
C MET A 271 2.47 -11.09 10.01
N VAL A 272 1.23 -10.60 10.13
CA VAL A 272 0.40 -10.84 11.32
C VAL A 272 -0.27 -12.21 11.23
N PRO A 273 -0.04 -13.11 12.21
CA PRO A 273 -0.72 -14.40 12.26
C PRO A 273 -2.24 -14.25 12.47
N CYS A 274 -3.02 -15.16 11.89
CA CYS A 274 -4.48 -15.21 12.02
C CYS A 274 -4.97 -15.08 13.46
N ALA A 275 -4.41 -15.86 14.38
CA ALA A 275 -4.82 -15.84 15.79
C ALA A 275 -4.70 -14.43 16.41
N GLN A 276 -3.63 -13.70 16.10
CA GLN A 276 -3.43 -12.34 16.62
C GLN A 276 -4.42 -11.33 16.00
N ILE A 277 -4.76 -11.49 14.71
CA ILE A 277 -5.76 -10.65 14.04
C ILE A 277 -7.13 -10.82 14.73
N LEU A 278 -7.55 -12.07 14.93
CA LEU A 278 -8.83 -12.40 15.54
C LEU A 278 -8.90 -11.99 17.03
N GLU A 279 -7.83 -12.23 17.78
CA GLU A 279 -7.72 -11.78 19.16
C GLU A 279 -7.83 -10.26 19.26
N LYS A 280 -7.09 -9.51 18.44
CA LYS A 280 -7.13 -8.06 18.44
C LYS A 280 -8.51 -7.52 18.04
N ALA A 281 -9.15 -8.13 17.05
CA ALA A 281 -10.50 -7.75 16.64
C ALA A 281 -11.53 -7.97 17.78
N ARG A 282 -11.36 -9.04 18.58
CA ARG A 282 -12.20 -9.31 19.75
C ARG A 282 -11.93 -8.34 20.89
N GLU A 283 -10.66 -8.12 21.24
CA GLU A 283 -10.24 -7.21 22.31
C GLU A 283 -10.76 -5.78 22.08
N THR A 284 -10.67 -5.32 20.84
CA THR A 284 -11.06 -3.96 20.48
C THR A 284 -12.55 -3.82 20.18
N GLY A 285 -13.28 -4.92 20.08
CA GLY A 285 -14.68 -4.92 19.66
C GLY A 285 -14.83 -4.42 18.23
N ALA A 286 -13.96 -4.84 17.31
CA ALA A 286 -13.96 -4.35 15.94
C ALA A 286 -15.25 -4.70 15.20
N ASP A 287 -15.77 -3.74 14.44
CA ASP A 287 -16.94 -3.89 13.57
C ASP A 287 -16.56 -4.52 12.22
N LEU A 288 -15.29 -4.36 11.79
CA LEU A 288 -14.76 -4.82 10.52
C LEU A 288 -13.35 -5.38 10.69
N ILE A 289 -12.97 -6.34 9.85
CA ILE A 289 -11.57 -6.81 9.72
C ILE A 289 -11.12 -6.57 8.28
N GLY A 290 -9.93 -5.98 8.09
CA GLY A 290 -9.31 -5.77 6.79
C GLY A 290 -8.02 -6.56 6.64
N LEU A 291 -7.91 -7.33 5.57
CA LEU A 291 -6.71 -8.09 5.23
C LEU A 291 -6.05 -7.54 3.96
N SER A 292 -4.74 -7.39 4.01
CA SER A 292 -3.92 -6.97 2.88
C SER A 292 -2.89 -8.04 2.53
N GLY A 293 -2.63 -8.21 1.22
CA GLY A 293 -1.59 -9.10 0.73
C GLY A 293 -1.18 -8.78 -0.70
N LEU A 294 0.08 -9.03 -1.04
CA LEU A 294 0.65 -8.76 -2.35
C LEU A 294 1.23 -10.00 -3.01
N ILE A 295 1.59 -11.03 -2.26
CA ILE A 295 2.18 -12.24 -2.79
C ILE A 295 1.16 -13.38 -2.89
N THR A 296 1.39 -14.35 -3.76
CA THR A 296 0.44 -15.45 -3.98
C THR A 296 0.08 -16.23 -2.71
N PRO A 297 1.01 -16.55 -1.79
CA PRO A 297 0.67 -17.24 -0.53
C PRO A 297 -0.30 -16.47 0.36
N SER A 298 -0.36 -15.14 0.26
CA SER A 298 -1.30 -14.31 1.04
C SER A 298 -2.76 -14.66 0.76
N LEU A 299 -3.05 -15.14 -0.45
CA LEU A 299 -4.41 -15.54 -0.86
C LEU A 299 -4.91 -16.76 -0.06
N GLU A 300 -4.02 -17.72 0.20
CA GLU A 300 -4.34 -18.91 1.00
C GLU A 300 -4.50 -18.53 2.48
N GLU A 301 -3.66 -17.64 2.97
CA GLU A 301 -3.74 -17.14 4.35
C GLU A 301 -5.05 -16.36 4.58
N MET A 302 -5.52 -15.56 3.61
CA MET A 302 -6.82 -14.88 3.68
C MET A 302 -8.00 -15.87 3.73
N ALA A 303 -7.92 -16.94 2.94
CA ALA A 303 -8.94 -18.01 2.97
C ALA A 303 -8.91 -18.76 4.31
N PHE A 304 -7.74 -18.98 4.88
CA PHE A 304 -7.57 -19.56 6.19
C PHE A 304 -8.18 -18.68 7.30
N VAL A 305 -7.93 -17.36 7.28
CA VAL A 305 -8.54 -16.41 8.24
C VAL A 305 -10.07 -16.47 8.15
N ALA A 306 -10.64 -16.48 6.94
CA ALA A 306 -12.09 -16.60 6.75
C ALA A 306 -12.63 -17.90 7.37
N GLY A 307 -11.93 -19.01 7.20
CA GLY A 307 -12.30 -20.32 7.81
C GLY A 307 -12.20 -20.31 9.33
N GLU A 308 -11.19 -19.66 9.92
CA GLU A 308 -11.08 -19.50 11.36
C GLU A 308 -12.18 -18.58 11.94
N MET A 309 -12.58 -17.53 11.23
CA MET A 309 -13.73 -16.69 11.60
C MET A 309 -15.05 -17.51 11.61
N GLU A 310 -15.22 -18.46 10.70
CA GLU A 310 -16.39 -19.35 10.68
C GLU A 310 -16.40 -20.33 11.85
N ARG A 311 -15.24 -20.84 12.26
CA ARG A 311 -15.12 -21.75 13.41
C ARG A 311 -15.36 -21.06 14.74
N ASP A 312 -15.06 -19.78 14.82
CA ASP A 312 -15.17 -19.00 16.03
C ASP A 312 -16.58 -18.40 16.19
N GLU A 313 -17.28 -18.82 17.25
CA GLU A 313 -18.64 -18.38 17.58
C GLU A 313 -18.79 -16.87 17.64
N TYR A 314 -17.77 -16.14 18.12
CA TYR A 314 -17.82 -14.68 18.25
C TYR A 314 -17.98 -14.01 16.89
N PHE A 315 -17.19 -14.44 15.90
CA PHE A 315 -17.22 -13.84 14.54
C PHE A 315 -18.42 -14.35 13.73
N ARG A 316 -18.67 -15.65 13.82
CA ARG A 316 -19.80 -16.28 13.11
C ARG A 316 -21.15 -15.72 13.51
N SER A 317 -21.43 -15.61 14.83
CA SER A 317 -22.73 -15.11 15.31
C SER A 317 -22.94 -13.62 15.02
N ARG A 318 -21.88 -12.82 15.09
CA ARG A 318 -21.92 -11.38 14.78
C ARG A 318 -21.84 -11.06 13.29
N LYS A 319 -21.44 -12.02 12.46
CA LYS A 319 -21.22 -11.85 11.03
C LYS A 319 -20.34 -10.63 10.75
N ILE A 320 -19.20 -10.53 11.46
CA ILE A 320 -18.26 -9.43 11.32
C ILE A 320 -17.70 -9.43 9.89
N PRO A 321 -17.84 -8.33 9.12
CA PRO A 321 -17.40 -8.29 7.74
C PRO A 321 -15.87 -8.39 7.62
N LEU A 322 -15.42 -9.14 6.60
CA LEU A 322 -14.03 -9.32 6.22
C LEU A 322 -13.75 -8.60 4.89
N LEU A 323 -12.89 -7.59 4.92
CA LEU A 323 -12.46 -6.84 3.74
C LEU A 323 -11.17 -7.45 3.19
N ILE A 324 -11.13 -7.71 1.89
CA ILE A 324 -10.01 -8.33 1.19
C ILE A 324 -9.42 -7.32 0.22
N GLY A 325 -8.15 -6.96 0.43
CA GLY A 325 -7.42 -6.00 -0.41
C GLY A 325 -5.98 -6.41 -0.67
N GLY A 326 -5.34 -5.66 -1.57
CA GLY A 326 -3.95 -5.87 -1.98
C GLY A 326 -3.82 -6.33 -3.43
N ALA A 327 -2.62 -6.12 -4.01
CA ALA A 327 -2.42 -6.21 -5.46
C ALA A 327 -2.59 -7.61 -6.07
N THR A 328 -2.42 -8.70 -5.30
CA THR A 328 -2.68 -10.07 -5.78
C THR A 328 -4.13 -10.48 -5.65
N THR A 329 -4.91 -9.73 -4.89
CA THR A 329 -6.31 -10.06 -4.68
C THR A 329 -7.17 -9.70 -5.89
N SER A 330 -8.27 -10.40 -6.06
CA SER A 330 -9.22 -10.10 -7.11
C SER A 330 -10.63 -10.47 -6.69
N ARG A 331 -11.61 -9.84 -7.31
CA ARG A 331 -13.03 -10.15 -7.09
C ARG A 331 -13.34 -11.63 -7.34
N VAL A 332 -12.80 -12.20 -8.41
CA VAL A 332 -12.99 -13.60 -8.74
C VAL A 332 -12.45 -14.51 -7.65
N HIS A 333 -11.21 -14.26 -7.21
CA HIS A 333 -10.59 -15.05 -6.15
C HIS A 333 -11.35 -14.93 -4.84
N THR A 334 -11.73 -13.71 -4.47
CA THR A 334 -12.51 -13.47 -3.24
C THR A 334 -13.87 -14.20 -3.29
N ALA A 335 -14.59 -14.07 -4.40
CA ALA A 335 -15.91 -14.71 -4.55
C ALA A 335 -15.86 -16.24 -4.57
N VAL A 336 -14.81 -16.84 -5.18
CA VAL A 336 -14.71 -18.28 -5.44
C VAL A 336 -13.94 -19.02 -4.33
N LYS A 337 -12.91 -18.40 -3.74
CA LYS A 337 -11.98 -19.08 -2.84
C LYS A 337 -12.04 -18.61 -1.39
N ILE A 338 -12.32 -17.34 -1.13
CA ILE A 338 -12.31 -16.82 0.24
C ILE A 338 -13.72 -16.80 0.83
N ALA A 339 -14.67 -16.15 0.15
CA ALA A 339 -16.03 -15.98 0.65
C ALA A 339 -16.77 -17.30 0.99
N PRO A 340 -16.57 -18.44 0.31
CA PRO A 340 -17.23 -19.69 0.68
C PRO A 340 -16.80 -20.25 2.05
N ASN A 341 -15.69 -19.77 2.63
CA ASN A 341 -15.18 -20.24 3.91
C ASN A 341 -15.77 -19.52 5.12
N TYR A 342 -16.60 -18.50 4.91
CA TYR A 342 -17.18 -17.70 5.98
C TYR A 342 -18.62 -17.32 5.70
N SER A 343 -19.52 -17.54 6.64
CA SER A 343 -20.96 -17.22 6.51
C SER A 343 -21.29 -15.73 6.69
N GLY A 344 -20.32 -14.95 7.22
CA GLY A 344 -20.40 -13.49 7.26
C GLY A 344 -19.98 -12.84 5.95
N PRO A 345 -20.13 -11.52 5.83
CA PRO A 345 -19.75 -10.79 4.61
C PRO A 345 -18.24 -10.83 4.34
N VAL A 346 -17.85 -11.23 3.13
CA VAL A 346 -16.45 -11.13 2.63
C VAL A 346 -16.44 -10.25 1.40
N VAL A 347 -15.78 -9.10 1.46
CA VAL A 347 -15.88 -8.06 0.43
C VAL A 347 -14.52 -7.76 -0.17
N TYR A 348 -14.43 -7.84 -1.49
CA TYR A 348 -13.26 -7.39 -2.22
C TYR A 348 -13.22 -5.87 -2.32
N VAL A 349 -12.09 -5.28 -1.89
CA VAL A 349 -11.82 -3.85 -1.95
C VAL A 349 -10.63 -3.61 -2.88
N PRO A 350 -10.86 -3.11 -4.10
CA PRO A 350 -9.80 -3.01 -5.12
C PRO A 350 -8.74 -1.94 -4.79
N ASP A 351 -9.14 -0.88 -4.12
CA ASP A 351 -8.28 0.28 -3.85
C ASP A 351 -8.72 1.04 -2.59
N ALA A 352 -7.92 2.02 -2.19
CA ALA A 352 -8.18 2.83 -0.99
C ALA A 352 -9.45 3.67 -1.11
N SER A 353 -9.79 4.15 -2.32
CA SER A 353 -10.99 4.98 -2.54
C SER A 353 -12.28 4.20 -2.29
N ARG A 354 -12.26 2.91 -2.62
CA ARG A 354 -13.40 2.02 -2.42
C ARG A 354 -13.55 1.52 -0.99
N SER A 355 -12.49 1.64 -0.17
CA SER A 355 -12.53 1.17 1.22
C SER A 355 -13.56 1.91 2.06
N VAL A 356 -13.70 3.22 1.89
CA VAL A 356 -14.62 4.05 2.67
C VAL A 356 -16.08 3.74 2.38
N PRO A 357 -16.58 3.81 1.12
CA PRO A 357 -17.99 3.52 0.84
C PRO A 357 -18.37 2.07 1.20
N VAL A 358 -17.45 1.12 1.03
CA VAL A 358 -17.67 -0.28 1.44
C VAL A 358 -17.78 -0.39 2.97
N ALA A 359 -16.84 0.20 3.71
CA ALA A 359 -16.88 0.19 5.17
C ALA A 359 -18.13 0.89 5.71
N GLN A 360 -18.50 2.04 5.15
CA GLN A 360 -19.72 2.78 5.52
C GLN A 360 -20.98 1.96 5.29
N ALA A 361 -21.13 1.34 4.11
CA ALA A 361 -22.29 0.50 3.81
C ALA A 361 -22.41 -0.70 4.75
N LEU A 362 -21.27 -1.29 5.17
CA LEU A 362 -21.26 -2.46 6.05
C LEU A 362 -21.59 -2.16 7.51
N VAL A 363 -21.27 -0.94 8.00
CA VAL A 363 -21.58 -0.53 9.38
C VAL A 363 -22.91 0.21 9.49
N SER A 364 -23.48 0.67 8.38
CA SER A 364 -24.78 1.36 8.34
C SER A 364 -25.91 0.35 8.44
N GLU A 365 -26.79 0.50 9.44
CA GLU A 365 -27.99 -0.34 9.56
C GLU A 365 -28.90 -0.21 8.34
N GLU A 366 -28.98 0.97 7.73
CA GLU A 366 -29.86 1.28 6.61
C GLU A 366 -29.33 0.74 5.26
N GLN A 367 -28.02 0.82 5.03
CA GLN A 367 -27.40 0.48 3.74
C GLN A 367 -26.94 -0.97 3.64
N ARG A 368 -26.69 -1.62 4.79
CA ARG A 368 -26.06 -2.93 4.87
C ARG A 368 -26.82 -4.01 4.12
N GLU A 369 -28.14 -4.08 4.29
CA GLU A 369 -28.95 -5.15 3.69
C GLU A 369 -28.94 -5.06 2.15
N GLY A 370 -29.15 -3.86 1.59
CA GLY A 370 -29.09 -3.63 0.15
C GLY A 370 -27.73 -3.93 -0.43
N PHE A 371 -26.64 -3.44 0.23
CA PHE A 371 -25.27 -3.71 -0.18
C PHE A 371 -24.94 -5.22 -0.20
N LEU A 372 -25.36 -5.97 0.81
CA LEU A 372 -25.13 -7.42 0.89
C LEU A 372 -25.92 -8.20 -0.17
N ALA A 373 -27.14 -7.77 -0.49
CA ALA A 373 -27.94 -8.39 -1.56
C ALA A 373 -27.24 -8.23 -2.92
N ASP A 374 -26.74 -7.03 -3.22
CA ASP A 374 -26.00 -6.76 -4.45
C ASP A 374 -24.68 -7.57 -4.50
N LEU A 375 -23.95 -7.62 -3.40
CA LEU A 375 -22.71 -8.39 -3.29
C LEU A 375 -22.94 -9.89 -3.54
N HIS A 376 -23.97 -10.47 -2.95
CA HIS A 376 -24.32 -11.88 -3.14
C HIS A 376 -24.68 -12.17 -4.61
N SER A 377 -25.54 -11.33 -5.20
CA SER A 377 -25.92 -11.44 -6.62
C SER A 377 -24.71 -11.37 -7.55
N GLU A 378 -23.78 -10.44 -7.28
CA GLU A 378 -22.54 -10.31 -8.04
C GLU A 378 -21.64 -11.54 -7.89
N TYR A 379 -21.45 -12.04 -6.66
CA TYR A 379 -20.60 -13.22 -6.41
C TYR A 379 -21.18 -14.49 -7.03
N ASP A 380 -22.48 -14.66 -7.03
CA ASP A 380 -23.14 -15.79 -7.69
C ASP A 380 -22.94 -15.73 -9.21
N ARG A 381 -23.03 -14.54 -9.81
CA ARG A 381 -22.71 -14.34 -11.22
C ARG A 381 -21.25 -14.70 -11.53
N VAL A 382 -20.33 -14.23 -10.69
CA VAL A 382 -18.87 -14.50 -10.84
C VAL A 382 -18.58 -16.00 -10.72
N ARG A 383 -19.16 -16.69 -9.73
CA ARG A 383 -19.02 -18.14 -9.52
C ARG A 383 -19.57 -18.94 -10.71
N ASN A 384 -20.74 -18.55 -11.22
CA ASN A 384 -21.35 -19.19 -12.38
C ASN A 384 -20.53 -19.05 -13.66
N LEU A 385 -19.93 -17.86 -13.88
CA LEU A 385 -19.04 -17.62 -15.01
C LEU A 385 -17.71 -18.39 -14.86
N HIS A 386 -17.18 -18.45 -13.65
CA HIS A 386 -15.95 -19.20 -13.36
C HIS A 386 -16.15 -20.71 -13.53
N GLY A 387 -17.26 -21.27 -13.05
CA GLY A 387 -17.60 -22.68 -13.18
C GLY A 387 -17.84 -23.15 -14.64
N LYS A 388 -18.19 -22.21 -15.53
CA LYS A 388 -18.34 -22.48 -16.97
C LYS A 388 -17.02 -22.47 -17.77
N LYS A 389 -15.93 -21.95 -17.19
CA LYS A 389 -14.62 -22.01 -17.82
C LYS A 389 -14.15 -23.48 -17.84
N LYS A 390 -14.12 -24.09 -19.04
CA LYS A 390 -13.46 -25.39 -19.23
C LYS A 390 -12.00 -25.22 -18.83
N GLY A 391 -11.51 -26.09 -17.97
CA GLY A 391 -10.09 -26.16 -17.65
C GLY A 391 -9.24 -26.40 -18.91
N PRO A 392 -7.91 -26.22 -18.84
CA PRO A 392 -7.03 -26.50 -19.96
C PRO A 392 -7.26 -27.95 -20.43
N ASN A 393 -7.37 -28.12 -21.73
CA ASN A 393 -7.54 -29.45 -22.33
C ASN A 393 -6.19 -30.16 -22.28
N PHE A 394 -5.96 -30.90 -21.22
CA PHE A 394 -4.74 -31.70 -21.10
C PHE A 394 -4.77 -32.89 -22.06
N ILE A 395 -3.75 -32.99 -22.93
CA ILE A 395 -3.55 -34.21 -23.69
C ILE A 395 -3.02 -35.31 -22.77
N PRO A 396 -3.41 -36.57 -22.98
CA PRO A 396 -2.87 -37.69 -22.24
C PRO A 396 -1.34 -37.72 -22.29
N LEU A 397 -0.70 -38.15 -21.21
CA LEU A 397 0.75 -38.15 -21.10
C LEU A 397 1.43 -39.01 -22.22
N ALA A 398 0.78 -40.10 -22.63
CA ALA A 398 1.24 -40.95 -23.74
C ALA A 398 1.30 -40.14 -25.04
N ASP A 399 0.27 -39.39 -25.36
CA ASP A 399 0.18 -38.57 -26.57
C ASP A 399 1.18 -37.39 -26.52
N ALA A 400 1.34 -36.78 -25.33
CA ALA A 400 2.34 -35.73 -25.12
C ALA A 400 3.80 -36.22 -25.27
N ARG A 401 4.06 -37.51 -24.99
CA ARG A 401 5.39 -38.12 -25.18
C ARG A 401 5.61 -38.60 -26.59
N ALA A 402 4.57 -38.82 -27.38
CA ALA A 402 4.64 -39.24 -28.77
C ALA A 402 4.83 -38.07 -29.75
N ASN A 403 4.62 -36.81 -29.28
CA ASN A 403 4.89 -35.59 -30.02
C ASN A 403 6.29 -35.06 -29.69
#